data_f9df75138036aa4719312f026bb8feb6
#
_entry.id   f9df75138036aa4719312f026bb8feb6
#
_cell.length_a   1.000
_cell.length_b   1.000
_cell.length_c   1.000
_cell.angle_alpha   90.00
_cell.angle_beta   90.00
_cell.angle_gamma   90.00
#
_symmetry.space_group_name_H-M   'P 1'
#
loop_
_entity.id
_entity.type
_entity.pdbx_description
1 polymer ?
#
loop_
_entity_poly.entity_id
_entity_poly.type
_entity_poly.pdbx_seq_one_letter_code
_entity_poly.pdbx_strand_id
1 'polypeptide(L)'
;MHNIHIHIDGADHTPRSIRNFINIIASKNDLFYKALQIEPDRMRFCKKMDAALVEKMNRRRPKTMAAIENIWYEGYSESRSTHYHNSRYHFLNLHSFFNGNGTIELRGFNSELHAGKIRSYIVLALALNHQALTQKCASSKKPQVENEKFAMRTYLNRIGLIGDEFKNCREHLCRHLSGNAAWRFRAA
;
A
#
# COMPACT_ATOMS: atom_id res chain seq x y z
N MET A 1 16.35 9.65 11.82
CA MET A 1 15.88 10.09 10.49
C MET A 1 14.36 10.15 10.48
N HIS A 2 13.78 11.24 9.99
CA HIS A 2 12.32 11.36 9.87
C HIS A 2 11.87 10.67 8.58
N ASN A 3 10.93 9.73 8.69
CA ASN A 3 10.36 9.03 7.55
C ASN A 3 9.22 9.83 6.92
N ILE A 4 8.93 9.57 5.64
CA ILE A 4 7.78 10.17 4.97
C ILE A 4 6.55 9.30 5.23
N HIS A 5 5.51 9.93 5.76
CA HIS A 5 4.18 9.35 5.89
C HIS A 5 3.21 10.18 5.06
N ILE A 6 2.34 9.51 4.31
CA ILE A 6 1.34 10.17 3.48
C ILE A 6 -0.02 9.85 4.05
N HIS A 7 -0.71 10.90 4.48
CA HIS A 7 -2.07 10.84 4.99
C HIS A 7 -3.05 11.25 3.89
N ILE A 8 -4.05 10.43 3.67
CA ILE A 8 -5.10 10.65 2.69
C ILE A 8 -6.42 10.68 3.43
N ASP A 9 -7.31 11.61 3.08
CA ASP A 9 -8.66 11.67 3.64
C ASP A 9 -9.39 10.34 3.40
N GLY A 10 -9.95 9.79 4.46
CA GLY A 10 -10.68 8.53 4.44
C GLY A 10 -12.18 8.67 4.29
N ALA A 11 -12.73 9.89 4.24
CA ALA A 11 -14.17 10.15 4.31
C ALA A 11 -14.99 9.42 3.23
N ASP A 12 -14.45 9.28 2.02
CA ASP A 12 -15.13 8.63 0.88
C ASP A 12 -15.07 7.09 0.93
N HIS A 13 -14.34 6.52 1.89
CA HIS A 13 -14.18 5.08 1.94
C HIS A 13 -15.40 4.37 2.51
N THR A 14 -15.74 3.27 1.86
CA THR A 14 -16.75 2.30 2.29
C THR A 14 -16.07 1.03 2.82
N PRO A 15 -16.78 0.13 3.53
CA PRO A 15 -16.21 -1.15 3.94
C PRO A 15 -15.61 -1.97 2.78
N ARG A 16 -16.21 -1.86 1.59
CA ARG A 16 -15.70 -2.50 0.37
C ARG A 16 -14.36 -1.89 -0.05
N SER A 17 -14.25 -0.57 -0.12
CA SER A 17 -13.02 0.08 -0.58
C SER A 17 -11.87 -0.06 0.42
N ILE A 18 -12.13 -0.06 1.73
CA ILE A 18 -11.11 -0.37 2.74
C ILE A 18 -10.60 -1.82 2.56
N ARG A 19 -11.49 -2.80 2.37
CA ARG A 19 -11.08 -4.17 2.08
C ARG A 19 -10.27 -4.27 0.79
N ASN A 20 -10.67 -3.53 -0.26
CA ASN A 20 -9.89 -3.43 -1.49
C ASN A 20 -8.49 -2.89 -1.22
N PHE A 21 -8.36 -1.81 -0.44
CA PHE A 21 -7.07 -1.21 -0.11
C PHE A 21 -6.15 -2.22 0.59
N ILE A 22 -6.65 -2.91 1.63
CA ILE A 22 -5.93 -3.98 2.32
C ILE A 22 -5.45 -5.05 1.33
N ASN A 23 -6.32 -5.51 0.43
CA ASN A 23 -6.00 -6.54 -0.56
C ASN A 23 -4.98 -6.06 -1.61
N ILE A 24 -5.10 -4.82 -2.09
CA ILE A 24 -4.16 -4.21 -3.03
C ILE A 24 -2.75 -4.20 -2.40
N ILE A 25 -2.63 -3.66 -1.19
CA ILE A 25 -1.35 -3.60 -0.49
C ILE A 25 -0.81 -5.02 -0.23
N ALA A 26 -1.61 -5.93 0.28
CA ALA A 26 -1.20 -7.30 0.56
C ALA A 26 -0.67 -8.03 -0.69
N SER A 27 -1.36 -7.86 -1.83
CA SER A 27 -0.96 -8.49 -3.09
C SER A 27 0.34 -7.93 -3.68
N LYS A 28 0.72 -6.71 -3.32
CA LYS A 28 1.89 -5.98 -3.85
C LYS A 28 3.00 -5.77 -2.81
N ASN A 29 2.82 -6.22 -1.58
CA ASN A 29 3.78 -6.00 -0.49
C ASN A 29 5.23 -6.20 -0.93
N ASP A 30 5.55 -7.37 -1.50
CA ASP A 30 6.94 -7.72 -1.82
C ASP A 30 7.51 -6.82 -2.91
N LEU A 31 6.69 -6.48 -3.92
CA LEU A 31 7.08 -5.61 -5.01
C LEU A 31 7.31 -4.17 -4.54
N PHE A 32 6.41 -3.65 -3.68
CA PHE A 32 6.56 -2.30 -3.11
C PHE A 32 7.77 -2.19 -2.20
N TYR A 33 8.03 -3.19 -1.36
CA TYR A 33 9.19 -3.15 -0.46
C TYR A 33 10.51 -3.10 -1.22
N LYS A 34 10.62 -3.84 -2.33
CA LYS A 34 11.78 -3.78 -3.22
C LYS A 34 11.85 -2.44 -3.98
N ALA A 35 10.75 -2.01 -4.59
CA ALA A 35 10.69 -0.78 -5.38
C ALA A 35 11.06 0.46 -4.56
N LEU A 36 10.56 0.54 -3.33
CA LEU A 36 10.75 1.65 -2.40
C LEU A 36 12.02 1.49 -1.55
N GLN A 37 12.73 0.36 -1.69
CA GLN A 37 13.94 0.04 -0.91
C GLN A 37 13.74 0.26 0.59
N ILE A 38 12.63 -0.27 1.14
CA ILE A 38 12.33 -0.08 2.55
C ILE A 38 13.46 -0.69 3.38
N GLU A 39 14.13 0.15 4.17
CA GLU A 39 15.28 -0.23 4.99
C GLU A 39 14.88 -1.28 6.04
N PRO A 40 15.73 -2.30 6.31
CA PRO A 40 15.45 -3.36 7.27
C PRO A 40 15.05 -2.86 8.66
N ASP A 41 15.72 -1.82 9.16
CA ASP A 41 15.45 -1.22 10.46
C ASP A 41 14.06 -0.58 10.55
N ARG A 42 13.49 -0.23 9.41
CA ARG A 42 12.15 0.34 9.32
C ARG A 42 11.04 -0.71 9.30
N MET A 43 11.36 -1.96 8.98
CA MET A 43 10.34 -3.01 8.86
C MET A 43 9.53 -3.20 10.15
N ARG A 44 10.08 -2.88 11.32
CA ARG A 44 9.33 -2.88 12.59
C ARG A 44 8.26 -1.81 12.68
N PHE A 45 8.40 -0.70 11.93
CA PHE A 45 7.48 0.44 11.92
C PHE A 45 6.58 0.52 10.68
N CYS A 46 6.86 -0.29 9.66
CA CYS A 46 6.04 -0.40 8.46
C CYS A 46 6.00 -1.87 7.98
N LYS A 47 5.47 -2.75 8.83
CA LYS A 47 5.32 -4.19 8.53
C LYS A 47 4.46 -4.40 7.30
N LYS A 48 4.70 -5.51 6.60
CA LYS A 48 3.77 -5.98 5.58
C LYS A 48 2.40 -6.25 6.18
N MET A 49 1.35 -6.21 5.36
CA MET A 49 0.00 -6.57 5.81
C MET A 49 0.01 -7.97 6.39
N ASP A 50 -0.57 -8.12 7.57
CA ASP A 50 -0.69 -9.39 8.26
C ASP A 50 -1.59 -10.36 7.47
N ALA A 51 -1.11 -11.58 7.23
CA ALA A 51 -1.82 -12.57 6.43
C ALA A 51 -3.12 -13.03 7.10
N ALA A 52 -3.15 -13.15 8.43
CA ALA A 52 -4.34 -13.55 9.17
C ALA A 52 -5.40 -12.43 9.13
N LEU A 53 -4.99 -11.16 9.24
CA LEU A 53 -5.89 -10.02 9.05
C LEU A 53 -6.53 -10.05 7.66
N VAL A 54 -5.71 -10.22 6.61
CA VAL A 54 -6.16 -10.25 5.20
C VAL A 54 -7.14 -11.41 4.98
N GLU A 55 -6.85 -12.59 5.51
CA GLU A 55 -7.71 -13.76 5.44
C GLU A 55 -9.07 -13.51 6.12
N LYS A 56 -9.06 -12.97 7.35
CA LYS A 56 -10.28 -12.64 8.10
C LYS A 56 -11.14 -11.62 7.35
N MET A 57 -10.53 -10.56 6.80
CA MET A 57 -11.23 -9.55 5.97
C MET A 57 -11.91 -10.18 4.75
N ASN A 58 -11.24 -11.11 4.07
CA ASN A 58 -11.76 -11.75 2.87
C ASN A 58 -12.80 -12.82 3.17
N ARG A 59 -12.65 -13.58 4.26
CA ARG A 59 -13.60 -14.60 4.68
C ARG A 59 -14.89 -13.99 5.22
N ARG A 60 -14.78 -13.01 6.13
CA ARG A 60 -15.94 -12.40 6.80
C ARG A 60 -16.67 -11.37 5.95
N ARG A 61 -15.99 -10.76 4.99
CA ARG A 61 -16.54 -9.72 4.08
C ARG A 61 -17.40 -8.68 4.80
N PRO A 62 -16.83 -7.95 5.78
CA PRO A 62 -17.58 -7.02 6.61
C PRO A 62 -18.33 -5.97 5.77
N LYS A 63 -19.56 -5.64 6.21
CA LYS A 63 -20.47 -4.71 5.53
C LYS A 63 -20.53 -3.34 6.20
N THR A 64 -19.99 -3.19 7.39
CA THR A 64 -19.96 -1.94 8.16
C THR A 64 -18.54 -1.55 8.52
N MET A 65 -18.31 -0.25 8.73
CA MET A 65 -17.00 0.23 9.20
C MET A 65 -16.66 -0.34 10.58
N ALA A 66 -17.63 -0.40 11.50
CA ALA A 66 -17.41 -1.01 12.81
C ALA A 66 -16.96 -2.47 12.73
N ALA A 67 -17.47 -3.24 11.76
CA ALA A 67 -17.02 -4.62 11.55
C ALA A 67 -15.60 -4.68 10.96
N ILE A 68 -15.21 -3.74 10.09
CA ILE A 68 -13.83 -3.58 9.61
C ILE A 68 -12.89 -3.25 10.78
N GLU A 69 -13.27 -2.27 11.58
CA GLU A 69 -12.51 -1.85 12.76
C GLU A 69 -12.29 -2.99 13.75
N ASN A 70 -13.34 -3.76 14.05
CA ASN A 70 -13.24 -4.91 14.93
C ASN A 70 -12.24 -5.95 14.41
N ILE A 71 -12.24 -6.24 13.11
CA ILE A 71 -11.28 -7.17 12.51
C ILE A 71 -9.87 -6.56 12.52
N TRP A 72 -9.73 -5.26 12.30
CA TRP A 72 -8.43 -4.57 12.32
C TRP A 72 -7.72 -4.70 13.66
N TYR A 73 -8.46 -4.54 14.76
CA TYR A 73 -7.91 -4.63 16.11
C TYR A 73 -7.93 -6.04 16.72
N GLU A 74 -8.49 -7.02 16.02
CA GLU A 74 -8.54 -8.40 16.51
C GLU A 74 -7.12 -8.98 16.67
N GLY A 75 -6.81 -9.42 17.87
CA GLY A 75 -5.47 -9.94 18.20
C GLY A 75 -4.55 -8.95 18.91
N TYR A 76 -5.00 -7.72 19.11
CA TYR A 76 -4.31 -6.75 19.95
C TYR A 76 -4.99 -6.67 21.31
N SER A 77 -4.18 -6.67 22.39
CA SER A 77 -4.67 -6.58 23.78
C SER A 77 -4.76 -5.16 24.30
N GLU A 78 -4.09 -4.22 23.64
CA GLU A 78 -4.07 -2.81 24.03
C GLU A 78 -5.37 -2.08 23.66
N SER A 79 -5.67 -1.00 24.40
CA SER A 79 -6.84 -0.16 24.11
C SER A 79 -6.76 0.46 22.71
N ARG A 80 -7.86 0.42 21.96
CA ARG A 80 -7.96 1.06 20.64
C ARG A 80 -7.71 2.57 20.67
N SER A 81 -7.91 3.22 21.82
CA SER A 81 -7.64 4.65 21.99
C SER A 81 -6.16 4.99 22.23
N THR A 82 -5.28 3.98 22.36
CA THR A 82 -3.85 4.20 22.53
C THR A 82 -3.26 4.91 21.32
N HIS A 83 -2.68 6.10 21.50
CA HIS A 83 -2.15 6.92 20.40
C HIS A 83 -1.10 6.19 19.55
N TYR A 84 -0.19 5.45 20.18
CA TYR A 84 0.84 4.65 19.51
C TYR A 84 0.48 3.16 19.44
N HIS A 85 -0.79 2.85 19.16
CA HIS A 85 -1.29 1.49 19.06
C HIS A 85 -0.46 0.65 18.07
N ASN A 86 -0.16 -0.61 18.41
CA ASN A 86 0.72 -1.48 17.62
C ASN A 86 0.20 -1.78 16.20
N SER A 87 -1.12 -1.73 15.98
CA SER A 87 -1.72 -1.93 14.67
C SER A 87 -1.31 -0.86 13.64
N ARG A 88 -0.80 0.30 14.09
CA ARG A 88 -0.36 1.37 13.18
C ARG A 88 0.94 1.06 12.43
N TYR A 89 1.73 0.11 12.91
CA TYR A 89 3.07 -0.17 12.39
C TYR A 89 3.07 -1.10 11.17
N HIS A 90 2.16 -0.84 10.23
CA HIS A 90 2.09 -1.49 8.92
C HIS A 90 2.31 -0.48 7.80
N PHE A 91 2.63 -0.96 6.58
CA PHE A 91 2.73 -0.12 5.39
C PHE A 91 1.45 0.71 5.19
N LEU A 92 0.30 0.07 5.31
CA LEU A 92 -1.01 0.70 5.37
C LEU A 92 -1.45 0.76 6.84
N ASN A 93 -1.61 1.96 7.38
CA ASN A 93 -2.11 2.19 8.73
C ASN A 93 -3.55 2.70 8.67
N LEU A 94 -4.47 1.93 9.25
CA LEU A 94 -5.87 2.31 9.44
C LEU A 94 -6.20 2.74 10.88
N HIS A 95 -5.23 2.68 11.81
CA HIS A 95 -5.46 3.19 13.16
C HIS A 95 -5.76 4.70 13.15
N SER A 96 -5.04 5.46 12.32
CA SER A 96 -5.31 6.88 12.08
C SER A 96 -6.72 7.15 11.53
N PHE A 97 -7.25 6.20 10.75
CA PHE A 97 -8.60 6.28 10.20
C PHE A 97 -9.67 6.03 11.26
N PHE A 98 -9.51 5.02 12.11
CA PHE A 98 -10.51 4.64 13.11
C PHE A 98 -10.45 5.49 14.39
N ASN A 99 -9.25 5.79 14.88
CA ASN A 99 -9.01 6.43 16.18
C ASN A 99 -8.13 7.68 16.12
N GLY A 100 -8.02 8.30 14.96
CA GLY A 100 -7.26 9.53 14.74
C GLY A 100 -8.08 10.56 13.98
N ASN A 101 -7.45 11.17 13.00
CA ASN A 101 -8.03 12.26 12.21
C ASN A 101 -8.88 11.79 11.01
N GLY A 102 -9.30 10.53 10.96
CA GLY A 102 -10.07 9.97 9.84
C GLY A 102 -9.23 9.76 8.57
N THR A 103 -7.89 9.76 8.69
CA THR A 103 -7.00 9.62 7.54
C THR A 103 -6.45 8.21 7.39
N ILE A 104 -6.33 7.75 6.17
CA ILE A 104 -5.58 6.54 5.82
C ILE A 104 -4.13 6.92 5.63
N GLU A 105 -3.23 6.28 6.37
CA GLU A 105 -1.80 6.60 6.35
C GLU A 105 -1.00 5.51 5.63
N LEU A 106 -0.18 5.91 4.66
CA LEU A 106 0.83 5.06 4.04
C LEU A 106 2.22 5.39 4.61
N ARG A 107 2.88 4.38 5.18
CA ARG A 107 4.11 4.54 5.99
C ARG A 107 5.36 3.94 5.34
N GLY A 108 5.24 3.35 4.16
CA GLY A 108 6.30 2.60 3.48
C GLY A 108 7.31 3.45 2.72
N PHE A 109 7.49 4.73 3.05
CA PHE A 109 8.41 5.62 2.34
C PHE A 109 9.60 6.00 3.23
N ASN A 110 10.82 5.80 2.72
CA ASN A 110 12.04 6.23 3.41
C ASN A 110 12.13 7.76 3.45
N SER A 111 12.98 8.28 4.35
CA SER A 111 13.40 9.68 4.31
C SER A 111 14.02 9.99 2.94
N GLU A 112 13.64 11.11 2.34
CA GLU A 112 14.07 11.48 0.99
C GLU A 112 14.08 13.01 0.85
N LEU A 113 15.09 13.54 0.15
CA LEU A 113 15.20 14.96 -0.18
C LEU A 113 15.00 15.25 -1.68
N HIS A 114 15.01 14.20 -2.50
CA HIS A 114 14.87 14.35 -3.94
C HIS A 114 13.39 14.58 -4.31
N ALA A 115 13.05 15.80 -4.74
CA ALA A 115 11.68 16.21 -5.04
C ALA A 115 10.93 15.26 -5.99
N GLY A 116 11.60 14.72 -7.03
CA GLY A 116 11.01 13.76 -7.97
C GLY A 116 10.61 12.43 -7.32
N LYS A 117 11.39 11.93 -6.35
CA LYS A 117 11.03 10.74 -5.58
C LYS A 117 9.86 11.03 -4.63
N ILE A 118 9.89 12.15 -3.91
CA ILE A 118 8.79 12.56 -3.02
C ILE A 118 7.49 12.68 -3.83
N ARG A 119 7.54 13.35 -4.99
CA ARG A 119 6.39 13.40 -5.91
C ARG A 119 5.91 11.99 -6.30
N SER A 120 6.83 11.06 -6.58
CA SER A 120 6.47 9.69 -6.95
C SER A 120 5.78 8.94 -5.82
N TYR A 121 6.16 9.18 -4.57
CA TYR A 121 5.52 8.61 -3.39
C TYR A 121 4.08 9.12 -3.22
N ILE A 122 3.89 10.44 -3.36
CA ILE A 122 2.57 11.06 -3.28
C ILE A 122 1.66 10.55 -4.40
N VAL A 123 2.16 10.53 -5.64
CA VAL A 123 1.41 10.04 -6.81
C VAL A 123 1.03 8.57 -6.65
N LEU A 124 1.95 7.72 -6.17
CA LEU A 124 1.65 6.32 -5.90
C LEU A 124 0.57 6.17 -4.83
N ALA A 125 0.67 6.93 -3.73
CA ALA A 125 -0.30 6.89 -2.64
C ALA A 125 -1.71 7.26 -3.11
N LEU A 126 -1.82 8.34 -3.89
CA LEU A 126 -3.10 8.79 -4.46
C LEU A 126 -3.67 7.79 -5.48
N ALA A 127 -2.82 7.19 -6.33
CA ALA A 127 -3.25 6.19 -7.30
C ALA A 127 -3.74 4.90 -6.63
N LEU A 128 -3.08 4.46 -5.54
CA LEU A 128 -3.52 3.32 -4.74
C LEU A 128 -4.86 3.58 -4.06
N ASN A 129 -5.04 4.78 -3.52
CA ASN A 129 -6.30 5.22 -2.92
C ASN A 129 -7.43 5.24 -3.97
N HIS A 130 -7.18 5.85 -5.12
CA HIS A 130 -8.15 5.89 -6.22
C HIS A 130 -8.53 4.47 -6.69
N GLN A 131 -7.56 3.58 -6.84
CA GLN A 131 -7.82 2.18 -7.17
C GLN A 131 -8.71 1.50 -6.12
N ALA A 132 -8.43 1.72 -4.83
CA ALA A 132 -9.22 1.13 -3.75
C ALA A 132 -10.68 1.60 -3.77
N LEU A 133 -10.91 2.88 -4.04
CA LEU A 133 -12.23 3.49 -4.12
C LEU A 133 -13.03 3.00 -5.34
N THR A 134 -12.41 2.94 -6.51
CA THR A 134 -13.11 2.73 -7.79
C THR A 134 -13.22 1.26 -8.18
N GLN A 135 -12.27 0.43 -7.77
CA GLN A 135 -12.25 -0.99 -8.15
C GLN A 135 -13.41 -1.76 -7.51
N LYS A 136 -14.13 -2.55 -8.31
CA LYS A 136 -15.27 -3.35 -7.84
C LYS A 136 -14.83 -4.37 -6.77
N CYS A 137 -13.72 -5.06 -6.99
CA CYS A 137 -13.10 -5.95 -6.01
C CYS A 137 -11.60 -6.07 -6.26
N ALA A 138 -10.82 -6.28 -5.20
CA ALA A 138 -9.39 -6.53 -5.27
C ALA A 138 -9.04 -7.87 -4.64
N SER A 139 -8.12 -8.60 -5.27
CA SER A 139 -7.57 -9.86 -4.76
C SER A 139 -6.32 -9.59 -3.93
N SER A 140 -6.17 -10.30 -2.82
CA SER A 140 -4.95 -10.32 -2.00
C SER A 140 -3.90 -11.31 -2.52
N LYS A 141 -4.23 -12.11 -3.54
CA LYS A 141 -3.30 -13.11 -4.10
C LYS A 141 -2.07 -12.44 -4.67
N LYS A 142 -0.90 -12.87 -4.20
CA LYS A 142 0.37 -12.40 -4.73
C LYS A 142 0.60 -13.00 -6.13
N PRO A 143 0.88 -12.17 -7.14
CA PRO A 143 1.23 -12.68 -8.46
C PRO A 143 2.61 -13.35 -8.43
N GLN A 144 2.78 -14.39 -9.23
CA GLN A 144 4.10 -14.90 -9.56
C GLN A 144 4.77 -13.90 -10.51
N VAL A 145 5.92 -13.38 -10.11
CA VAL A 145 6.63 -12.31 -10.83
C VAL A 145 8.06 -12.74 -11.13
N GLU A 146 8.35 -13.04 -12.39
CA GLU A 146 9.70 -13.34 -12.86
C GLU A 146 10.47 -12.06 -13.23
N ASN A 147 9.76 -11.08 -13.79
CA ASN A 147 10.30 -9.78 -14.18
C ASN A 147 9.59 -8.68 -13.36
N GLU A 148 10.27 -8.28 -12.28
CA GLU A 148 9.70 -7.32 -11.32
C GLU A 148 9.49 -5.94 -11.94
N LYS A 149 10.44 -5.49 -12.77
CA LYS A 149 10.38 -4.17 -13.43
C LYS A 149 9.22 -4.09 -14.41
N PHE A 150 9.03 -5.13 -15.23
CA PHE A 150 7.88 -5.22 -16.13
C PHE A 150 6.56 -5.27 -15.35
N ALA A 151 6.50 -6.10 -14.30
CA ALA A 151 5.29 -6.24 -13.48
C ALA A 151 4.91 -4.90 -12.81
N MET A 152 5.89 -4.18 -12.25
CA MET A 152 5.65 -2.88 -11.64
C MET A 152 5.20 -1.86 -12.67
N ARG A 153 5.88 -1.72 -13.80
CA ARG A 153 5.48 -0.79 -14.87
C ARG A 153 4.08 -1.07 -15.37
N THR A 154 3.76 -2.35 -15.61
CA THR A 154 2.41 -2.76 -16.04
C THR A 154 1.35 -2.41 -15.00
N TYR A 155 1.68 -2.63 -13.72
CA TYR A 155 0.79 -2.28 -12.63
C TYR A 155 0.56 -0.77 -12.55
N LEU A 156 1.61 0.05 -12.60
CA LEU A 156 1.52 1.51 -12.56
C LEU A 156 0.66 2.05 -13.71
N ASN A 157 0.85 1.52 -14.92
CA ASN A 157 0.00 1.87 -16.06
C ASN A 157 -1.47 1.52 -15.82
N ARG A 158 -1.75 0.33 -15.24
CA ARG A 158 -3.10 -0.13 -14.94
C ARG A 158 -3.84 0.75 -13.93
N ILE A 159 -3.11 1.33 -12.98
CA ILE A 159 -3.69 2.26 -11.99
C ILE A 159 -3.70 3.71 -12.46
N GLY A 160 -3.49 3.95 -13.74
CA GLY A 160 -3.64 5.28 -14.36
C GLY A 160 -2.35 6.09 -14.48
N LEU A 161 -1.20 5.60 -14.06
CA LEU A 161 0.08 6.32 -14.19
C LEU A 161 0.68 6.14 -15.60
N ILE A 162 -0.07 6.60 -16.61
CA ILE A 162 0.26 6.50 -18.05
C ILE A 162 0.69 7.90 -18.54
N GLY A 163 1.35 7.94 -19.69
CA GLY A 163 1.75 9.19 -20.35
C GLY A 163 3.05 9.78 -19.82
N ASP A 164 3.45 10.89 -20.44
CA ASP A 164 4.74 11.53 -20.17
C ASP A 164 4.78 12.22 -18.82
N GLU A 165 3.65 12.72 -18.35
CA GLU A 165 3.52 13.35 -17.03
C GLU A 165 3.92 12.44 -15.86
N PHE A 166 3.72 11.11 -16.02
CA PHE A 166 4.09 10.11 -15.03
C PHE A 166 5.39 9.35 -15.37
N LYS A 167 6.09 9.70 -16.45
CA LYS A 167 7.32 9.03 -16.86
C LYS A 167 8.35 8.96 -15.73
N ASN A 168 8.68 10.10 -15.15
CA ASN A 168 9.65 10.17 -14.05
C ASN A 168 9.18 9.38 -12.81
N CYS A 169 7.87 9.41 -12.53
CA CYS A 169 7.29 8.63 -11.44
C CYS A 169 7.51 7.12 -11.67
N ARG A 170 7.20 6.62 -12.88
CA ARG A 170 7.45 5.21 -13.22
C ARG A 170 8.93 4.85 -13.16
N GLU A 171 9.82 5.73 -13.61
CA GLU A 171 11.27 5.51 -13.55
C GLU A 171 11.74 5.39 -12.10
N HIS A 172 11.36 6.30 -11.21
CA HIS A 172 11.73 6.24 -9.80
C HIS A 172 11.21 4.97 -9.12
N LEU A 173 9.95 4.59 -9.37
CA LEU A 173 9.32 3.41 -8.75
C LEU A 173 9.81 2.07 -9.33
N CYS A 174 10.38 2.07 -10.55
CA CYS A 174 10.91 0.84 -11.18
C CYS A 174 12.44 0.70 -11.07
N ARG A 175 13.15 1.74 -10.64
CA ARG A 175 14.62 1.82 -10.70
C ARG A 175 15.32 0.62 -10.07
N HIS A 176 14.87 0.21 -8.89
CA HIS A 176 15.52 -0.78 -8.04
C HIS A 176 15.00 -2.22 -8.22
N LEU A 177 14.09 -2.41 -9.18
CA LEU A 177 13.52 -3.71 -9.48
C LEU A 177 14.37 -4.45 -10.52
N SER A 178 14.38 -5.77 -10.44
CA SER A 178 15.07 -6.64 -11.39
C SER A 178 14.33 -6.76 -12.71
N GLY A 179 15.06 -7.08 -13.77
CA GLY A 179 14.51 -7.36 -15.09
C GLY A 179 14.42 -6.14 -16.02
N ASN A 180 13.61 -6.24 -17.06
CA ASN A 180 13.44 -5.26 -18.12
C ASN A 180 12.01 -4.67 -18.10
N ALA A 181 11.89 -3.36 -18.28
CA ALA A 181 10.58 -2.70 -18.25
C ALA A 181 9.76 -2.91 -19.54
N ALA A 182 10.40 -3.24 -20.67
CA ALA A 182 9.74 -3.37 -21.97
C ALA A 182 9.19 -4.78 -22.23
N TRP A 183 9.87 -5.82 -21.75
CA TRP A 183 9.59 -7.20 -22.11
C TRP A 183 9.27 -8.05 -20.88
N ARG A 184 8.20 -8.86 -20.98
CA ARG A 184 7.80 -9.78 -19.91
C ARG A 184 8.80 -10.92 -19.73
N PHE A 185 9.29 -11.47 -20.82
CA PHE A 185 10.27 -12.55 -20.85
C PHE A 185 11.58 -12.04 -21.44
N ARG A 186 12.72 -12.63 -21.04
CA ARG A 186 13.98 -12.40 -21.76
C ARG A 186 13.79 -12.87 -23.19
N ALA A 187 14.21 -12.06 -24.16
CA ALA A 187 14.47 -12.57 -25.50
C ALA A 187 15.56 -13.64 -25.38
N ALA A 188 15.30 -14.80 -25.97
CA ALA A 188 16.26 -15.90 -26.04
C ALA A 188 17.52 -15.45 -26.79
#